data_01f79ed6583a6bef7c20b7890201814c
#
_entry.id   01f79ed6583a6bef7c20b7890201814c
#
_cell.length_a   1.000
_cell.length_b   1.000
_cell.length_c   1.000
_cell.angle_alpha   90.00
_cell.angle_beta   90.00
_cell.angle_gamma   90.00
#
_symmetry.space_group_name_H-M   'P 1'
#
loop_
_entity.id
_entity.type
_entity.pdbx_description
1 polymer ?
#
loop_
_entity_poly.entity_id
_entity_poly.type
_entity_poly.pdbx_seq_one_letter_code
_entity_poly.pdbx_strand_id
1 'polypeptide(L)'
;MEVFMQTTSWFQRLPKGSAQLLALIVVLLVNSLVAHNFFAIHLQDGRLFGSLIDILNRCAPVALLSLGMTLVIATGGIDLSVGAVMAISGATMAHLTIEGYSLPMVFLGVLGVGVLCGLWNGFLVAIFKIQPIVATLILMVAGRGIAQLITQGQIITFNNDVLAWLGSGACLWFPTPVVLTLLAALLTWILVRKTALGLFIESVGINIRAAKNAGINTPAIVISTYVVSGIFAAIAGVIVAADIRGADANNAGLWLEMDAILAVVIGGTSLMGGRFNIWLSLLGTLIIQGVNTGILLSGYQPEWNQVVKAMVVLVVLMMQSPALLRWIRQHRVAGETHHV
;
A
#
# COMPACT_ATOMS: atom_id res chain seq x y z
N MET A 1 -19.45 26.79 38.00
CA MET A 1 -19.77 25.69 37.10
C MET A 1 -19.18 25.92 35.68
N GLU A 2 -18.31 26.89 35.47
CA GLU A 2 -17.71 27.26 34.16
C GLU A 2 -16.20 27.07 34.07
N VAL A 3 -15.51 26.60 35.08
CA VAL A 3 -14.05 26.36 35.05
C VAL A 3 -13.69 24.93 34.62
N PHE A 4 -14.68 24.04 34.48
CA PHE A 4 -14.47 22.61 34.14
C PHE A 4 -14.46 22.30 32.64
N MET A 5 -14.55 23.28 31.74
CA MET A 5 -14.61 23.06 30.29
C MET A 5 -13.27 23.25 29.54
N GLN A 6 -12.17 23.48 30.21
CA GLN A 6 -10.92 23.84 29.52
C GLN A 6 -9.81 22.79 29.48
N THR A 7 -10.01 21.58 29.96
CA THR A 7 -9.08 20.50 29.69
C THR A 7 -9.49 19.65 28.47
N THR A 8 -9.87 20.30 27.39
CA THR A 8 -9.93 19.63 26.09
C THR A 8 -8.53 19.19 25.74
N SER A 9 -8.33 17.89 25.88
CA SER A 9 -7.07 17.19 25.79
C SER A 9 -6.23 17.69 24.61
N TRP A 10 -4.97 17.94 24.83
CA TRP A 10 -3.91 18.18 23.86
C TRP A 10 -4.02 17.24 22.64
N PHE A 11 -4.42 15.99 22.86
CA PHE A 11 -4.62 14.96 21.82
C PHE A 11 -5.75 15.30 20.82
N GLN A 12 -6.75 16.11 21.17
CA GLN A 12 -7.80 16.52 20.23
C GLN A 12 -7.40 17.73 19.37
N ARG A 13 -6.35 18.46 19.76
CA ARG A 13 -5.78 19.58 19.00
C ARG A 13 -4.68 19.14 18.04
N LEU A 14 -4.24 17.86 18.10
CA LEU A 14 -3.22 17.37 17.21
C LEU A 14 -3.77 17.28 15.78
N PRO A 15 -3.02 17.75 14.78
CA PRO A 15 -3.43 17.64 13.38
C PRO A 15 -3.65 16.18 12.98
N LYS A 16 -4.54 15.96 12.00
CA LYS A 16 -4.77 14.63 11.44
C LYS A 16 -3.45 14.03 10.96
N GLY A 17 -3.13 12.82 11.38
CA GLY A 17 -1.89 12.15 11.04
C GLY A 17 -0.78 12.18 12.10
N SER A 18 -0.98 12.90 13.22
CA SER A 18 0.03 12.96 14.30
C SER A 18 0.32 11.60 14.93
N ALA A 19 -0.68 10.74 15.07
CA ALA A 19 -0.51 9.39 15.61
C ALA A 19 0.35 8.53 14.66
N GLN A 20 0.13 8.63 13.36
CA GLN A 20 0.93 7.93 12.34
C GLN A 20 2.38 8.44 12.31
N LEU A 21 2.57 9.76 12.38
CA LEU A 21 3.91 10.36 12.46
C LEU A 21 4.64 9.92 13.72
N LEU A 22 3.96 9.92 14.87
CA LEU A 22 4.53 9.43 16.12
C LEU A 22 4.95 7.95 16.00
N ALA A 23 4.07 7.11 15.46
CA ALA A 23 4.36 5.69 15.25
C ALA A 23 5.58 5.49 14.33
N LEU A 24 5.69 6.27 13.24
CA LEU A 24 6.85 6.22 12.35
C LEU A 24 8.12 6.63 13.09
N ILE A 25 8.09 7.74 13.84
CA ILE A 25 9.24 8.21 14.62
C ILE A 25 9.68 7.12 15.62
N VAL A 26 8.74 6.51 16.34
CA VAL A 26 9.05 5.43 17.29
C VAL A 26 9.72 4.24 16.58
N VAL A 27 9.18 3.81 15.44
CA VAL A 27 9.76 2.71 14.66
C VAL A 27 11.18 3.04 14.19
N LEU A 28 11.41 4.26 13.68
CA LEU A 28 12.75 4.68 13.25
C LEU A 28 13.73 4.78 14.42
N LEU A 29 13.30 5.26 15.59
CA LEU A 29 14.12 5.30 16.79
C LEU A 29 14.47 3.89 17.28
N VAL A 30 13.53 2.97 17.31
CA VAL A 30 13.80 1.56 17.66
C VAL A 30 14.82 0.95 16.70
N ASN A 31 14.67 1.18 15.39
CA ASN A 31 15.63 0.70 14.39
C ASN A 31 17.03 1.29 14.60
N SER A 32 17.13 2.54 15.04
CA SER A 32 18.43 3.18 15.32
C SER A 32 19.13 2.61 16.55
N LEU A 33 18.39 2.03 17.50
CA LEU A 33 18.98 1.32 18.65
C LEU A 33 19.52 -0.05 18.25
N VAL A 34 18.94 -0.67 17.22
CA VAL A 34 19.32 -1.99 16.72
C VAL A 34 20.52 -1.91 15.78
N ALA A 35 20.53 -0.92 14.87
CA ALA A 35 21.56 -0.79 13.84
C ALA A 35 22.45 0.43 14.07
N HIS A 36 23.75 0.20 14.26
CA HIS A 36 24.73 1.29 14.27
C HIS A 36 24.72 2.02 12.93
N ASN A 37 24.77 3.35 12.97
CA ASN A 37 24.74 4.20 11.78
C ASN A 37 23.44 4.13 10.94
N PHE A 38 22.31 3.78 11.56
CA PHE A 38 21.00 3.68 10.90
C PHE A 38 20.63 4.93 10.10
N PHE A 39 20.93 6.11 10.61
CA PHE A 39 20.67 7.40 9.95
C PHE A 39 21.77 7.86 9.00
N ALA A 40 22.87 7.10 8.86
CA ALA A 40 23.93 7.47 7.95
C ALA A 40 23.46 7.32 6.49
N ILE A 41 23.63 8.39 5.72
CA ILE A 41 23.35 8.43 4.29
C ILE A 41 24.68 8.71 3.58
N HIS A 42 25.03 7.87 2.63
CA HIS A 42 26.24 7.99 1.83
C HIS A 42 25.87 8.15 0.37
N LEU A 43 26.61 8.99 -0.34
CA LEU A 43 26.51 9.11 -1.79
C LEU A 43 27.62 8.25 -2.41
N GLN A 44 27.26 7.20 -3.14
CA GLN A 44 28.19 6.33 -3.83
C GLN A 44 27.68 6.14 -5.27
N ASP A 45 28.57 6.29 -6.24
CA ASP A 45 28.27 6.13 -7.68
C ASP A 45 27.05 6.94 -8.16
N GLY A 46 26.86 8.16 -7.61
CA GLY A 46 25.73 9.02 -7.97
C GLY A 46 24.37 8.58 -7.41
N ARG A 47 24.36 7.65 -6.44
CA ARG A 47 23.16 7.14 -5.77
C ARG A 47 23.29 7.29 -4.25
N LEU A 48 22.19 7.61 -3.60
CA LEU A 48 22.08 7.60 -2.14
C LEU A 48 21.97 6.16 -1.63
N PHE A 49 22.78 5.85 -0.61
CA PHE A 49 22.77 4.58 0.13
C PHE A 49 22.60 4.84 1.61
N GLY A 50 21.97 3.91 2.31
CA GLY A 50 21.74 3.93 3.75
C GLY A 50 20.45 3.25 4.12
N SER A 51 20.31 2.87 5.40
CA SER A 51 19.13 2.12 5.87
C SER A 51 17.81 2.85 5.61
N LEU A 52 17.79 4.18 5.69
CA LEU A 52 16.59 4.98 5.35
C LEU A 52 16.24 4.90 3.86
N ILE A 53 17.27 4.93 3.00
CA ILE A 53 17.06 4.81 1.55
C ILE A 53 16.58 3.40 1.19
N ASP A 54 17.09 2.38 1.86
CA ASP A 54 16.63 0.99 1.70
C ASP A 54 15.18 0.81 2.15
N ILE A 55 14.77 1.44 3.27
CA ILE A 55 13.37 1.46 3.68
C ILE A 55 12.49 2.07 2.59
N LEU A 56 12.86 3.22 2.04
CA LEU A 56 12.11 3.87 0.97
C LEU A 56 12.04 3.00 -0.30
N ASN A 57 13.16 2.40 -0.70
CA ASN A 57 13.22 1.55 -1.89
C ASN A 57 12.33 0.30 -1.76
N ARG A 58 12.47 -0.41 -0.66
CA ARG A 58 11.66 -1.61 -0.36
C ARG A 58 10.20 -1.29 -0.09
N CYS A 59 9.89 -0.07 0.36
CA CYS A 59 8.53 0.42 0.55
C CYS A 59 7.81 0.66 -0.80
N ALA A 60 8.52 0.96 -1.88
CA ALA A 60 7.94 1.40 -3.14
C ALA A 60 6.86 0.45 -3.72
N PRO A 61 7.08 -0.89 -3.84
CA PRO A 61 6.04 -1.80 -4.30
C PRO A 61 4.79 -1.80 -3.41
N VAL A 62 4.97 -1.88 -2.08
CA VAL A 62 3.85 -1.88 -1.13
C VAL A 62 3.10 -0.55 -1.17
N ALA A 63 3.82 0.57 -1.34
CA ALA A 63 3.23 1.90 -1.45
C ALA A 63 2.36 2.03 -2.71
N LEU A 64 2.81 1.50 -3.86
CA LEU A 64 1.99 1.43 -5.08
C LEU A 64 0.72 0.60 -4.85
N LEU A 65 0.83 -0.60 -4.27
CA LEU A 65 -0.32 -1.42 -3.91
C LEU A 65 -1.28 -0.67 -2.97
N SER A 66 -0.74 0.02 -1.96
CA SER A 66 -1.53 0.79 -1.00
C SER A 66 -2.23 2.00 -1.63
N LEU A 67 -1.65 2.64 -2.65
CA LEU A 67 -2.33 3.70 -3.42
C LEU A 67 -3.60 3.18 -4.09
N GLY A 68 -3.49 2.06 -4.82
CA GLY A 68 -4.65 1.40 -5.43
C GLY A 68 -5.67 0.93 -4.39
N MET A 69 -5.18 0.25 -3.35
CA MET A 69 -6.00 -0.23 -2.25
C MET A 69 -6.74 0.88 -1.52
N THR A 70 -6.13 2.07 -1.36
CA THR A 70 -6.78 3.24 -0.75
C THR A 70 -8.04 3.65 -1.52
N LEU A 71 -7.99 3.66 -2.86
CA LEU A 71 -9.14 4.00 -3.70
C LEU A 71 -10.22 2.92 -3.66
N VAL A 72 -9.82 1.64 -3.69
CA VAL A 72 -10.75 0.51 -3.59
C VAL A 72 -11.44 0.50 -2.24
N ILE A 73 -10.70 0.62 -1.13
CA ILE A 73 -11.26 0.67 0.23
C ILE A 73 -12.15 1.91 0.40
N ALA A 74 -11.79 3.04 -0.19
CA ALA A 74 -12.62 4.24 -0.14
C ALA A 74 -14.02 4.04 -0.76
N THR A 75 -14.18 3.13 -1.73
CA THR A 75 -15.50 2.72 -2.28
C THR A 75 -16.20 1.64 -1.47
N GLY A 76 -15.62 1.17 -0.36
CA GLY A 76 -16.14 0.07 0.46
C GLY A 76 -15.77 -1.32 -0.07
N GLY A 77 -14.79 -1.40 -1.00
CA GLY A 77 -14.24 -2.66 -1.52
C GLY A 77 -12.93 -3.07 -0.83
N ILE A 78 -12.48 -4.28 -1.13
CA ILE A 78 -11.14 -4.78 -0.77
C ILE A 78 -10.61 -5.55 -1.99
N ASP A 79 -9.34 -5.38 -2.33
CA ASP A 79 -8.69 -6.05 -3.46
C ASP A 79 -7.56 -6.96 -2.98
N LEU A 80 -7.88 -8.23 -2.74
CA LEU A 80 -6.90 -9.24 -2.34
C LEU A 80 -6.07 -9.78 -3.51
N SER A 81 -6.41 -9.42 -4.75
CA SER A 81 -5.73 -9.94 -5.93
C SER A 81 -4.43 -9.20 -6.28
N VAL A 82 -4.16 -8.05 -5.67
CA VAL A 82 -3.03 -7.18 -6.04
C VAL A 82 -1.68 -7.90 -6.05
N GLY A 83 -1.44 -8.83 -5.10
CA GLY A 83 -0.23 -9.65 -5.06
C GLY A 83 -0.14 -10.64 -6.23
N ALA A 84 -1.27 -11.23 -6.63
CA ALA A 84 -1.33 -12.12 -7.80
C ALA A 84 -1.18 -11.34 -9.11
N VAL A 85 -1.80 -10.17 -9.25
CA VAL A 85 -1.65 -9.27 -10.41
C VAL A 85 -0.19 -8.84 -10.57
N MET A 86 0.48 -8.52 -9.45
CA MET A 86 1.91 -8.23 -9.41
C MET A 86 2.75 -9.41 -9.95
N ALA A 87 2.44 -10.65 -9.53
CA ALA A 87 3.13 -11.85 -9.99
C ALA A 87 2.90 -12.11 -11.50
N ILE A 88 1.64 -11.98 -12.00
CA ILE A 88 1.33 -12.11 -13.43
C ILE A 88 2.10 -11.07 -14.24
N SER A 89 2.13 -9.83 -13.77
CA SER A 89 2.77 -8.72 -14.47
C SER A 89 4.29 -8.91 -14.55
N GLY A 90 4.94 -9.33 -13.45
CA GLY A 90 6.36 -9.68 -13.44
C GLY A 90 6.67 -10.86 -14.36
N ALA A 91 5.84 -11.91 -14.33
CA ALA A 91 5.97 -13.08 -15.21
C ALA A 91 5.82 -12.69 -16.69
N THR A 92 4.81 -11.87 -17.02
CA THR A 92 4.59 -11.36 -18.38
C THR A 92 5.76 -10.53 -18.87
N MET A 93 6.29 -9.62 -18.02
CA MET A 93 7.46 -8.81 -18.35
C MET A 93 8.67 -9.70 -18.68
N ALA A 94 9.00 -10.66 -17.81
CA ALA A 94 10.15 -11.55 -18.00
C ALA A 94 9.98 -12.42 -19.26
N HIS A 95 8.80 -13.02 -19.46
CA HIS A 95 8.52 -13.86 -20.61
C HIS A 95 8.65 -13.10 -21.94
N LEU A 96 7.98 -11.94 -22.06
CA LEU A 96 8.05 -11.12 -23.28
C LEU A 96 9.47 -10.62 -23.56
N THR A 97 10.25 -10.35 -22.51
CA THR A 97 11.65 -9.90 -22.65
C THR A 97 12.53 -11.01 -23.19
N ILE A 98 12.37 -12.26 -22.74
CA ILE A 98 13.14 -13.40 -23.22
C ILE A 98 12.77 -13.76 -24.65
N GLU A 99 11.50 -13.67 -25.02
CA GLU A 99 11.02 -13.86 -26.39
C GLU A 99 11.50 -12.76 -27.36
N GLY A 100 12.21 -11.74 -26.87
CA GLY A 100 12.81 -10.69 -27.70
C GLY A 100 11.83 -9.61 -28.16
N TYR A 101 10.68 -9.46 -27.51
CA TYR A 101 9.75 -8.37 -27.83
C TYR A 101 10.35 -7.00 -27.49
N SER A 102 9.95 -5.98 -28.25
CA SER A 102 10.38 -4.60 -27.98
C SER A 102 9.87 -4.09 -26.64
N LEU A 103 10.64 -3.22 -25.98
CA LEU A 103 10.27 -2.63 -24.67
C LEU A 103 8.86 -2.02 -24.65
N PRO A 104 8.41 -1.24 -25.64
CA PRO A 104 7.04 -0.74 -25.68
C PRO A 104 5.99 -1.86 -25.64
N MET A 105 6.25 -3.00 -26.32
CA MET A 105 5.35 -4.14 -26.33
C MET A 105 5.32 -4.82 -24.96
N VAL A 106 6.47 -4.93 -24.30
CA VAL A 106 6.58 -5.46 -22.93
C VAL A 106 5.73 -4.60 -21.96
N PHE A 107 5.89 -3.28 -22.01
CA PHE A 107 5.11 -2.38 -21.15
C PHE A 107 3.62 -2.41 -21.47
N LEU A 108 3.24 -2.47 -22.75
CA LEU A 108 1.83 -2.62 -23.14
C LEU A 108 1.24 -3.93 -22.61
N GLY A 109 1.98 -5.03 -22.71
CA GLY A 109 1.57 -6.32 -22.16
C GLY A 109 1.34 -6.27 -20.64
N VAL A 110 2.29 -5.71 -19.91
CA VAL A 110 2.20 -5.56 -18.45
C VAL A 110 1.04 -4.66 -18.02
N LEU A 111 0.90 -3.49 -18.64
CA LEU A 111 -0.22 -2.59 -18.34
C LEU A 111 -1.55 -3.22 -18.75
N GLY A 112 -1.57 -3.95 -19.87
CA GLY A 112 -2.72 -4.73 -20.31
C GLY A 112 -3.17 -5.74 -19.25
N VAL A 113 -2.24 -6.48 -18.64
CA VAL A 113 -2.53 -7.39 -17.51
C VAL A 113 -3.17 -6.63 -16.36
N GLY A 114 -2.59 -5.52 -15.92
CA GLY A 114 -3.13 -4.72 -14.82
C GLY A 114 -4.56 -4.23 -15.10
N VAL A 115 -4.80 -3.69 -16.30
CA VAL A 115 -6.13 -3.21 -16.73
C VAL A 115 -7.13 -4.36 -16.81
N LEU A 116 -6.78 -5.49 -17.42
CA LEU A 116 -7.67 -6.65 -17.57
C LEU A 116 -8.04 -7.26 -16.21
N CYS A 117 -7.07 -7.43 -15.31
CA CYS A 117 -7.34 -7.91 -13.95
C CYS A 117 -8.21 -6.94 -13.15
N GLY A 118 -7.93 -5.64 -13.25
CA GLY A 118 -8.74 -4.60 -12.62
C GLY A 118 -10.16 -4.52 -13.17
N LEU A 119 -10.33 -4.62 -14.50
CA LEU A 119 -11.65 -4.71 -15.14
C LEU A 119 -12.42 -5.95 -14.70
N TRP A 120 -11.75 -7.11 -14.64
CA TRP A 120 -12.36 -8.36 -14.17
C TRP A 120 -12.94 -8.19 -12.77
N ASN A 121 -12.14 -7.76 -11.80
CA ASN A 121 -12.61 -7.53 -10.43
C ASN A 121 -13.69 -6.45 -10.36
N GLY A 122 -13.45 -5.32 -11.03
CA GLY A 122 -14.40 -4.22 -11.05
C GLY A 122 -15.76 -4.64 -11.65
N PHE A 123 -15.75 -5.47 -12.68
CA PHE A 123 -16.97 -5.98 -13.32
C PHE A 123 -17.73 -6.95 -12.39
N LEU A 124 -17.02 -7.89 -11.76
CA LEU A 124 -17.62 -8.80 -10.79
C LEU A 124 -18.26 -8.07 -9.62
N VAL A 125 -17.59 -7.05 -9.09
CA VAL A 125 -18.08 -6.30 -7.93
C VAL A 125 -19.19 -5.31 -8.32
N ALA A 126 -18.99 -4.51 -9.38
CA ALA A 126 -19.90 -3.42 -9.69
C ALA A 126 -21.14 -3.84 -10.47
N ILE A 127 -21.00 -4.82 -11.38
CA ILE A 127 -22.11 -5.27 -12.26
C ILE A 127 -22.78 -6.51 -11.70
N PHE A 128 -22.01 -7.57 -11.42
CA PHE A 128 -22.56 -8.82 -10.86
C PHE A 128 -22.83 -8.72 -9.36
N LYS A 129 -22.37 -7.64 -8.68
CA LYS A 129 -22.58 -7.40 -7.25
C LYS A 129 -22.08 -8.54 -6.35
N ILE A 130 -21.02 -9.20 -6.80
CA ILE A 130 -20.31 -10.18 -6.00
C ILE A 130 -19.59 -9.44 -4.87
N GLN A 131 -19.60 -10.02 -3.68
CA GLN A 131 -18.89 -9.44 -2.54
C GLN A 131 -17.42 -9.21 -2.89
N PRO A 132 -16.85 -8.00 -2.67
CA PRO A 132 -15.49 -7.64 -3.09
C PRO A 132 -14.42 -8.65 -2.70
N ILE A 133 -14.45 -9.10 -1.45
CA ILE A 133 -13.48 -10.09 -0.93
C ILE A 133 -13.55 -11.38 -1.74
N VAL A 134 -14.76 -11.88 -2.04
CA VAL A 134 -14.95 -13.14 -2.78
C VAL A 134 -14.48 -12.98 -4.23
N ALA A 135 -14.84 -11.88 -4.90
CA ALA A 135 -14.45 -11.62 -6.28
C ALA A 135 -12.93 -11.56 -6.43
N THR A 136 -12.24 -10.84 -5.52
CA THR A 136 -10.79 -10.66 -5.59
C THR A 136 -10.01 -11.88 -5.11
N LEU A 137 -10.57 -12.70 -4.18
CA LEU A 137 -10.02 -14.01 -3.83
C LEU A 137 -9.96 -14.98 -5.01
N ILE A 138 -11.00 -14.98 -5.86
CA ILE A 138 -11.01 -15.80 -7.08
C ILE A 138 -9.81 -15.44 -7.95
N LEU A 139 -9.59 -14.15 -8.21
CA LEU A 139 -8.45 -13.71 -9.01
C LEU A 139 -7.12 -13.91 -8.27
N MET A 140 -7.08 -13.79 -6.95
CA MET A 140 -5.87 -14.07 -6.16
C MET A 140 -5.39 -15.50 -6.38
N VAL A 141 -6.29 -16.48 -6.32
CA VAL A 141 -5.95 -17.90 -6.50
C VAL A 141 -5.68 -18.21 -7.97
N ALA A 142 -6.59 -17.84 -8.87
CA ALA A 142 -6.45 -18.09 -10.30
C ALA A 142 -5.24 -17.35 -10.89
N GLY A 143 -5.01 -16.10 -10.46
CA GLY A 143 -3.91 -15.27 -10.92
C GLY A 143 -2.55 -15.83 -10.51
N ARG A 144 -2.43 -16.42 -9.32
CA ARG A 144 -1.21 -17.13 -8.92
C ARG A 144 -0.93 -18.31 -9.86
N GLY A 145 -1.95 -19.10 -10.18
CA GLY A 145 -1.84 -20.18 -11.16
C GLY A 145 -1.47 -19.69 -12.56
N ILE A 146 -2.06 -18.57 -13.02
CA ILE A 146 -1.71 -17.96 -14.32
C ILE A 146 -0.23 -17.53 -14.34
N ALA A 147 0.26 -16.88 -13.28
CA ALA A 147 1.66 -16.49 -13.19
C ALA A 147 2.60 -17.71 -13.26
N GLN A 148 2.26 -18.80 -12.57
CA GLN A 148 2.99 -20.07 -12.62
C GLN A 148 2.93 -20.72 -13.99
N LEU A 149 1.81 -20.65 -14.70
CA LEU A 149 1.70 -21.17 -16.07
C LEU A 149 2.61 -20.39 -17.04
N ILE A 150 2.68 -19.06 -16.93
CA ILE A 150 3.57 -18.23 -17.76
C ILE A 150 5.04 -18.58 -17.50
N THR A 151 5.41 -18.81 -16.24
CA THR A 151 6.79 -19.12 -15.85
C THR A 151 7.10 -20.64 -15.86
N GLN A 152 6.12 -21.49 -16.18
CA GLN A 152 6.23 -22.95 -16.05
C GLN A 152 6.68 -23.40 -14.65
N GLY A 153 6.27 -22.62 -13.63
CA GLY A 153 6.60 -22.86 -12.22
C GLY A 153 8.06 -22.62 -11.84
N GLN A 154 8.88 -22.08 -12.75
CA GLN A 154 10.30 -21.80 -12.51
C GLN A 154 10.57 -20.29 -12.44
N ILE A 155 11.74 -19.93 -11.90
CA ILE A 155 12.20 -18.54 -11.94
C ILE A 155 12.76 -18.25 -13.32
N ILE A 156 12.13 -17.32 -14.03
CA ILE A 156 12.59 -16.86 -15.35
C ILE A 156 13.49 -15.65 -15.15
N THR A 157 14.74 -15.73 -15.58
CA THR A 157 15.69 -14.60 -15.49
C THR A 157 15.85 -13.95 -16.86
N PHE A 158 16.04 -12.63 -16.88
CA PHE A 158 16.30 -11.86 -18.09
C PHE A 158 17.47 -10.89 -17.87
N ASN A 159 18.13 -10.53 -18.96
CA ASN A 159 19.21 -9.55 -18.93
C ASN A 159 18.85 -8.37 -19.84
N ASN A 160 18.32 -7.30 -19.25
CA ASN A 160 17.98 -6.07 -19.96
C ASN A 160 18.24 -4.88 -19.03
N ASP A 161 19.19 -4.03 -19.40
CA ASP A 161 19.65 -2.93 -18.55
C ASP A 161 18.58 -1.86 -18.32
N VAL A 162 17.70 -1.60 -19.30
CA VAL A 162 16.60 -0.63 -19.16
C VAL A 162 15.59 -1.11 -18.14
N LEU A 163 15.24 -2.40 -18.17
CA LEU A 163 14.32 -2.98 -17.18
C LEU A 163 14.99 -3.05 -15.80
N ALA A 164 16.26 -3.48 -15.72
CA ALA A 164 17.02 -3.50 -14.48
C ALA A 164 17.10 -2.10 -13.82
N TRP A 165 17.21 -1.04 -14.64
CA TRP A 165 17.22 0.34 -14.13
C TRP A 165 15.92 0.72 -13.41
N LEU A 166 14.77 0.15 -13.80
CA LEU A 166 13.48 0.41 -13.12
C LEU A 166 13.44 -0.17 -11.70
N GLY A 167 14.10 -1.30 -11.45
CA GLY A 167 14.14 -1.94 -10.13
C GLY A 167 15.29 -1.45 -9.25
N SER A 168 16.49 -1.34 -9.81
CA SER A 168 17.72 -1.08 -9.05
C SER A 168 18.48 0.19 -9.49
N GLY A 169 17.97 0.94 -10.46
CA GLY A 169 18.58 2.18 -10.93
C GLY A 169 18.40 3.36 -9.98
N ALA A 170 18.99 4.51 -10.35
CA ALA A 170 18.82 5.77 -9.66
C ALA A 170 18.34 6.88 -10.62
N CYS A 171 17.45 7.71 -10.14
CA CYS A 171 16.97 8.90 -10.80
C CYS A 171 17.09 10.07 -9.81
N LEU A 172 17.82 11.15 -10.18
CA LEU A 172 18.05 12.30 -9.30
C LEU A 172 18.61 11.89 -7.91
N TRP A 173 19.56 10.96 -7.87
CA TRP A 173 20.20 10.36 -6.69
C TRP A 173 19.32 9.41 -5.87
N PHE A 174 17.98 9.42 -6.07
CA PHE A 174 17.06 8.51 -5.40
C PHE A 174 16.87 7.22 -6.20
N PRO A 175 16.56 6.08 -5.53
CA PRO A 175 16.19 4.86 -6.22
C PRO A 175 15.00 5.09 -7.17
N THR A 176 15.08 4.56 -8.39
CA THR A 176 14.01 4.69 -9.39
C THR A 176 12.63 4.25 -8.87
N PRO A 177 12.50 3.13 -8.10
CA PRO A 177 11.20 2.73 -7.52
C PRO A 177 10.55 3.80 -6.66
N VAL A 178 11.35 4.55 -5.88
CA VAL A 178 10.86 5.64 -5.01
C VAL A 178 10.30 6.78 -5.86
N VAL A 179 11.03 7.17 -6.90
CA VAL A 179 10.60 8.24 -7.81
C VAL A 179 9.31 7.87 -8.52
N LEU A 180 9.22 6.64 -9.05
CA LEU A 180 8.00 6.13 -9.69
C LEU A 180 6.81 6.13 -8.74
N THR A 181 7.00 5.70 -7.50
CA THR A 181 5.95 5.69 -6.48
C THR A 181 5.50 7.09 -6.11
N LEU A 182 6.43 8.04 -5.96
CA LEU A 182 6.09 9.44 -5.68
C LEU A 182 5.33 10.09 -6.84
N LEU A 183 5.72 9.80 -8.09
CA LEU A 183 4.99 10.25 -9.28
C LEU A 183 3.57 9.66 -9.32
N ALA A 184 3.42 8.37 -9.06
CA ALA A 184 2.12 7.72 -8.99
C ALA A 184 1.25 8.31 -7.87
N ALA A 185 1.83 8.57 -6.70
CA ALA A 185 1.14 9.22 -5.58
C ALA A 185 0.69 10.65 -5.91
N LEU A 186 1.56 11.43 -6.55
CA LEU A 186 1.25 12.79 -6.96
C LEU A 186 0.14 12.82 -8.02
N LEU A 187 0.22 11.95 -9.03
CA LEU A 187 -0.81 11.81 -10.06
C LEU A 187 -2.16 11.43 -9.43
N THR A 188 -2.16 10.43 -8.56
CA THR A 188 -3.37 9.99 -7.84
C THR A 188 -3.93 11.11 -6.99
N TRP A 189 -3.07 11.84 -6.27
CA TRP A 189 -3.49 12.99 -5.46
C TRP A 189 -4.10 14.10 -6.31
N ILE A 190 -3.50 14.44 -7.46
CA ILE A 190 -4.03 15.43 -8.40
C ILE A 190 -5.39 14.97 -8.91
N LEU A 191 -5.50 13.73 -9.39
CA LEU A 191 -6.76 13.18 -9.92
C LEU A 191 -7.87 13.22 -8.87
N VAL A 192 -7.58 12.83 -7.64
CA VAL A 192 -8.56 12.75 -6.56
C VAL A 192 -8.92 14.13 -5.99
N ARG A 193 -7.95 15.04 -5.85
CA ARG A 193 -8.18 16.35 -5.19
C ARG A 193 -8.50 17.49 -6.14
N LYS A 194 -8.12 17.38 -7.41
CA LYS A 194 -8.33 18.43 -8.42
C LYS A 194 -9.46 18.11 -9.41
N THR A 195 -10.01 16.89 -9.35
CA THR A 195 -11.16 16.48 -10.17
C THR A 195 -12.32 16.03 -9.28
N ALA A 196 -13.50 15.83 -9.88
CA ALA A 196 -14.67 15.32 -9.18
C ALA A 196 -14.54 13.84 -8.76
N LEU A 197 -13.54 13.10 -9.25
CA LEU A 197 -13.37 11.68 -8.98
C LEU A 197 -13.27 11.36 -7.49
N GLY A 198 -12.50 12.14 -6.73
CA GLY A 198 -12.37 11.91 -5.30
C GLY A 198 -13.69 12.07 -4.55
N LEU A 199 -14.48 13.11 -4.91
CA LEU A 199 -15.80 13.33 -4.34
C LEU A 199 -16.74 12.16 -4.68
N PHE A 200 -16.69 11.66 -5.91
CA PHE A 200 -17.52 10.52 -6.34
C PHE A 200 -17.11 9.23 -5.61
N ILE A 201 -15.82 8.96 -5.46
CA ILE A 201 -15.29 7.81 -4.71
C ILE A 201 -15.78 7.87 -3.25
N GLU A 202 -15.60 9.00 -2.55
CA GLU A 202 -16.06 9.18 -1.17
C GLU A 202 -17.58 9.04 -1.06
N SER A 203 -18.35 9.61 -1.99
CA SER A 203 -19.80 9.53 -2.00
C SER A 203 -20.32 8.09 -2.18
N VAL A 204 -19.71 7.34 -3.10
CA VAL A 204 -20.02 5.92 -3.34
C VAL A 204 -19.73 5.09 -2.09
N GLY A 205 -18.59 5.34 -1.44
CA GLY A 205 -18.19 4.63 -0.22
C GLY A 205 -19.06 4.94 0.99
N ILE A 206 -19.55 6.18 1.13
CA ILE A 206 -20.42 6.55 2.26
C ILE A 206 -21.82 5.92 2.08
N ASN A 207 -22.43 6.08 0.90
CA ASN A 207 -23.74 5.53 0.61
C ASN A 207 -23.96 5.38 -0.90
N ILE A 208 -23.80 4.17 -1.40
CA ILE A 208 -23.93 3.85 -2.82
C ILE A 208 -25.33 4.16 -3.37
N ARG A 209 -26.39 4.00 -2.55
CA ARG A 209 -27.78 4.28 -2.98
C ARG A 209 -28.01 5.78 -3.13
N ALA A 210 -27.54 6.57 -2.16
CA ALA A 210 -27.63 8.02 -2.21
C ALA A 210 -26.81 8.59 -3.37
N ALA A 211 -25.59 8.09 -3.60
CA ALA A 211 -24.75 8.47 -4.71
C ALA A 211 -25.43 8.21 -6.08
N LYS A 212 -26.05 7.03 -6.24
CA LYS A 212 -26.82 6.70 -7.45
C LYS A 212 -28.01 7.64 -7.66
N ASN A 213 -28.75 7.94 -6.60
CA ASN A 213 -29.90 8.87 -6.66
C ASN A 213 -29.48 10.31 -6.97
N ALA A 214 -28.23 10.69 -6.62
CA ALA A 214 -27.61 11.96 -7.01
C ALA A 214 -27.08 11.97 -8.45
N GLY A 215 -27.30 10.92 -9.25
CA GLY A 215 -26.88 10.83 -10.64
C GLY A 215 -25.45 10.34 -10.86
N ILE A 216 -24.74 9.88 -9.82
CA ILE A 216 -23.39 9.33 -9.96
C ILE A 216 -23.45 7.94 -10.57
N ASN A 217 -22.67 7.71 -11.64
CA ASN A 217 -22.52 6.37 -12.23
C ASN A 217 -21.65 5.49 -11.31
N THR A 218 -22.29 4.90 -10.27
CA THR A 218 -21.59 4.13 -9.24
C THR A 218 -20.84 2.92 -9.78
N PRO A 219 -21.32 2.14 -10.79
CA PRO A 219 -20.54 1.06 -11.36
C PRO A 219 -19.25 1.54 -12.02
N ALA A 220 -19.30 2.64 -12.79
CA ALA A 220 -18.11 3.17 -13.45
C ALA A 220 -17.05 3.62 -12.43
N ILE A 221 -17.46 4.24 -11.30
CA ILE A 221 -16.54 4.65 -10.23
C ILE A 221 -15.90 3.42 -9.59
N VAL A 222 -16.65 2.40 -9.24
CA VAL A 222 -16.09 1.17 -8.65
C VAL A 222 -15.14 0.47 -9.63
N ILE A 223 -15.53 0.29 -10.91
CA ILE A 223 -14.67 -0.32 -11.91
C ILE A 223 -13.36 0.47 -12.05
N SER A 224 -13.44 1.80 -12.13
CA SER A 224 -12.24 2.64 -12.27
C SER A 224 -11.27 2.49 -11.10
N THR A 225 -11.75 2.34 -9.86
CA THR A 225 -10.86 2.13 -8.70
C THR A 225 -10.14 0.78 -8.76
N TYR A 226 -10.81 -0.29 -9.19
CA TYR A 226 -10.17 -1.60 -9.40
C TYR A 226 -9.18 -1.60 -10.56
N VAL A 227 -9.48 -0.88 -11.66
CA VAL A 227 -8.54 -0.72 -12.78
C VAL A 227 -7.28 0.01 -12.34
N VAL A 228 -7.41 1.10 -11.59
CA VAL A 228 -6.25 1.82 -11.04
C VAL A 228 -5.46 0.93 -10.08
N SER A 229 -6.14 0.15 -9.22
CA SER A 229 -5.49 -0.84 -8.34
C SER A 229 -4.69 -1.87 -9.14
N GLY A 230 -5.28 -2.43 -10.20
CA GLY A 230 -4.61 -3.38 -11.09
C GLY A 230 -3.39 -2.78 -11.81
N ILE A 231 -3.49 -1.54 -12.30
CA ILE A 231 -2.35 -0.83 -12.92
C ILE A 231 -1.21 -0.64 -11.91
N PHE A 232 -1.50 -0.20 -10.70
CA PHE A 232 -0.47 -0.03 -9.68
C PHE A 232 0.15 -1.36 -9.25
N ALA A 233 -0.65 -2.42 -9.17
CA ALA A 233 -0.14 -3.77 -8.92
C ALA A 233 0.77 -4.25 -10.06
N ALA A 234 0.43 -3.95 -11.32
CA ALA A 234 1.27 -4.26 -12.46
C ALA A 234 2.61 -3.50 -12.41
N ILE A 235 2.60 -2.21 -12.10
CA ILE A 235 3.83 -1.41 -11.95
C ILE A 235 4.68 -1.95 -10.79
N ALA A 236 4.06 -2.31 -9.66
CA ALA A 236 4.77 -2.94 -8.54
C ALA A 236 5.43 -4.27 -8.96
N GLY A 237 4.75 -5.06 -9.80
CA GLY A 237 5.28 -6.29 -10.38
C GLY A 237 6.51 -6.06 -11.26
N VAL A 238 6.48 -5.00 -12.09
CA VAL A 238 7.65 -4.58 -12.88
C VAL A 238 8.83 -4.24 -11.97
N ILE A 239 8.62 -3.44 -10.95
CA ILE A 239 9.68 -3.00 -10.02
C ILE A 239 10.34 -4.21 -9.36
N VAL A 240 9.53 -5.14 -8.81
CA VAL A 240 10.07 -6.32 -8.10
C VAL A 240 10.77 -7.28 -9.05
N ALA A 241 10.20 -7.56 -10.23
CA ALA A 241 10.84 -8.42 -11.21
C ALA A 241 12.11 -7.78 -11.81
N ALA A 242 12.14 -6.46 -11.97
CA ALA A 242 13.31 -5.72 -12.42
C ALA A 242 14.44 -5.71 -11.39
N ASP A 243 14.10 -5.61 -10.09
CA ASP A 243 15.08 -5.60 -8.98
C ASP A 243 15.88 -6.92 -8.91
N ILE A 244 15.18 -8.05 -9.03
CA ILE A 244 15.81 -9.39 -9.03
C ILE A 244 16.26 -9.85 -10.42
N ARG A 245 16.05 -9.03 -11.46
CA ARG A 245 16.28 -9.37 -12.88
C ARG A 245 15.61 -10.69 -13.30
N GLY A 246 14.41 -10.92 -12.77
CA GLY A 246 13.69 -12.17 -13.04
C GLY A 246 12.27 -12.14 -12.53
N ALA A 247 11.51 -13.18 -12.80
CA ALA A 247 10.16 -13.38 -12.31
C ALA A 247 10.08 -14.66 -11.48
N ASP A 248 9.76 -14.52 -10.20
CA ASP A 248 9.43 -15.61 -9.28
C ASP A 248 7.91 -15.63 -9.06
N ALA A 249 7.20 -16.40 -9.87
CA ALA A 249 5.74 -16.48 -9.79
C ALA A 249 5.23 -17.08 -8.46
N ASN A 250 6.07 -17.80 -7.73
CA ASN A 250 5.69 -18.45 -6.48
C ASN A 250 5.70 -17.46 -5.30
N ASN A 251 6.73 -16.60 -5.24
CA ASN A 251 6.95 -15.72 -4.09
C ASN A 251 6.62 -14.25 -4.37
N ALA A 252 6.63 -13.80 -5.64
CA ALA A 252 6.34 -12.41 -5.96
C ALA A 252 4.96 -11.97 -5.45
N GLY A 253 4.91 -10.89 -4.70
CA GLY A 253 3.67 -10.33 -4.16
C GLY A 253 3.02 -11.13 -3.04
N LEU A 254 3.66 -12.19 -2.51
CA LEU A 254 3.09 -13.01 -1.45
C LEU A 254 2.96 -12.21 -0.16
N TRP A 255 1.73 -12.15 0.39
CA TRP A 255 1.35 -11.41 1.59
C TRP A 255 1.40 -9.87 1.46
N LEU A 256 1.79 -9.31 0.30
CA LEU A 256 1.84 -7.85 0.13
C LEU A 256 0.45 -7.22 0.06
N GLU A 257 -0.59 -7.97 -0.32
CA GLU A 257 -1.99 -7.55 -0.23
C GLU A 257 -2.37 -7.22 1.22
N MET A 258 -1.93 -8.02 2.18
CA MET A 258 -2.19 -7.77 3.61
C MET A 258 -1.43 -6.53 4.09
N ASP A 259 -0.16 -6.40 3.72
CA ASP A 259 0.65 -5.22 4.06
C ASP A 259 0.02 -3.94 3.49
N ALA A 260 -0.51 -3.98 2.26
CA ALA A 260 -1.21 -2.85 1.65
C ALA A 260 -2.49 -2.48 2.40
N ILE A 261 -3.31 -3.45 2.78
CA ILE A 261 -4.53 -3.21 3.58
C ILE A 261 -4.16 -2.61 4.93
N LEU A 262 -3.19 -3.21 5.63
CA LEU A 262 -2.75 -2.73 6.94
C LEU A 262 -2.21 -1.31 6.87
N ALA A 263 -1.43 -0.98 5.83
CA ALA A 263 -0.92 0.36 5.60
C ALA A 263 -2.04 1.39 5.43
N VAL A 264 -3.08 1.06 4.65
CA VAL A 264 -4.23 1.93 4.42
C VAL A 264 -5.05 2.13 5.69
N VAL A 265 -5.22 1.09 6.49
CA VAL A 265 -5.93 1.14 7.78
C VAL A 265 -5.14 1.94 8.82
N ILE A 266 -3.82 1.74 8.92
CA ILE A 266 -2.93 2.58 9.73
C ILE A 266 -3.03 4.05 9.31
N GLY A 267 -3.13 4.31 8.00
CA GLY A 267 -3.38 5.63 7.43
C GLY A 267 -4.72 6.26 7.83
N GLY A 268 -5.59 5.51 8.52
CA GLY A 268 -6.88 5.99 9.04
C GLY A 268 -8.02 5.95 8.02
N THR A 269 -7.86 5.24 6.91
CA THR A 269 -8.97 4.98 5.97
C THR A 269 -9.82 3.83 6.53
N SER A 270 -11.14 4.07 6.65
CA SER A 270 -12.09 3.07 7.15
C SER A 270 -12.33 1.97 6.13
N LEU A 271 -12.29 0.71 6.55
CA LEU A 271 -12.66 -0.44 5.71
C LEU A 271 -14.13 -0.43 5.27
N MET A 272 -14.98 0.38 5.92
CA MET A 272 -16.38 0.57 5.51
C MET A 272 -16.55 1.57 4.37
N GLY A 273 -15.47 2.13 3.85
CA GLY A 273 -15.47 3.14 2.79
C GLY A 273 -15.64 4.58 3.30
N GLY A 274 -15.70 5.50 2.37
CA GLY A 274 -15.88 6.92 2.60
C GLY A 274 -14.58 7.72 2.51
N ARG A 275 -14.32 8.57 3.49
CA ARG A 275 -13.16 9.48 3.46
C ARG A 275 -11.84 8.76 3.53
N PHE A 276 -10.88 9.20 2.72
CA PHE A 276 -9.55 8.63 2.66
C PHE A 276 -8.46 9.72 2.51
N ASN A 277 -7.21 9.33 2.79
CA ASN A 277 -6.07 10.22 2.65
C ASN A 277 -4.86 9.44 2.12
N ILE A 278 -4.47 9.74 0.87
CA ILE A 278 -3.37 9.09 0.16
C ILE A 278 -2.05 9.21 0.93
N TRP A 279 -1.74 10.41 1.43
CA TRP A 279 -0.47 10.64 2.13
C TRP A 279 -0.37 9.91 3.46
N LEU A 280 -1.50 9.76 4.18
CA LEU A 280 -1.53 8.98 5.41
C LEU A 280 -1.43 7.47 5.14
N SER A 281 -1.97 6.98 4.02
CA SER A 281 -1.75 5.60 3.59
C SER A 281 -0.28 5.33 3.27
N LEU A 282 0.41 6.28 2.62
CA LEU A 282 1.86 6.18 2.38
C LEU A 282 2.67 6.22 3.68
N LEU A 283 2.28 7.01 4.67
CA LEU A 283 2.88 6.94 6.00
C LEU A 283 2.69 5.56 6.64
N GLY A 284 1.52 4.95 6.46
CA GLY A 284 1.25 3.58 6.90
C GLY A 284 2.20 2.57 6.26
N THR A 285 2.51 2.70 4.95
CA THR A 285 3.48 1.82 4.29
C THR A 285 4.89 1.99 4.83
N LEU A 286 5.29 3.22 5.14
CA LEU A 286 6.60 3.48 5.75
C LEU A 286 6.72 2.88 7.16
N ILE A 287 5.65 2.90 7.94
CA ILE A 287 5.61 2.25 9.26
C ILE A 287 5.80 0.74 9.11
N ILE A 288 5.03 0.10 8.22
CA ILE A 288 5.12 -1.34 7.99
C ILE A 288 6.51 -1.73 7.48
N GLN A 289 7.04 -0.99 6.51
CA GLN A 289 8.36 -1.28 5.97
C GLN A 289 9.48 -0.97 6.96
N GLY A 290 9.32 0.06 7.79
CA GLY A 290 10.24 0.33 8.90
C GLY A 290 10.31 -0.84 9.89
N VAL A 291 9.16 -1.44 10.24
CA VAL A 291 9.10 -2.65 11.08
C VAL A 291 9.80 -3.83 10.40
N ASN A 292 9.51 -4.08 9.10
CA ASN A 292 10.16 -5.14 8.32
C ASN A 292 11.68 -5.00 8.34
N THR A 293 12.16 -3.80 8.08
CA THR A 293 13.61 -3.51 8.06
C THR A 293 14.23 -3.67 9.44
N GLY A 294 13.54 -3.25 10.50
CA GLY A 294 14.01 -3.44 11.88
C GLY A 294 14.20 -4.90 12.25
N ILE A 295 13.29 -5.77 11.85
CA ILE A 295 13.39 -7.21 12.09
C ILE A 295 14.58 -7.80 11.31
N LEU A 296 14.76 -7.42 10.05
CA LEU A 296 15.90 -7.85 9.25
C LEU A 296 17.24 -7.41 9.86
N LEU A 297 17.34 -6.17 10.32
CA LEU A 297 18.54 -5.63 10.95
C LEU A 297 18.84 -6.27 12.32
N SER A 298 17.81 -6.74 13.03
CA SER A 298 17.94 -7.42 14.30
C SER A 298 18.48 -8.85 14.19
N GLY A 299 18.55 -9.42 12.98
CA GLY A 299 18.98 -10.81 12.75
C GLY A 299 17.97 -11.86 13.20
N TYR A 300 16.75 -11.47 13.54
CA TYR A 300 15.68 -12.42 13.84
C TYR A 300 15.20 -13.16 12.58
N GLN A 301 14.64 -14.34 12.78
CA GLN A 301 14.06 -15.14 11.70
C GLN A 301 12.90 -14.37 11.03
N PRO A 302 12.78 -14.44 9.69
CA PRO A 302 11.74 -13.71 8.94
C PRO A 302 10.30 -14.01 9.37
N GLU A 303 10.06 -15.18 9.99
CA GLU A 303 8.74 -15.61 10.48
C GLU A 303 8.20 -14.68 11.57
N TRP A 304 9.07 -14.10 12.38
CA TRP A 304 8.68 -13.09 13.39
C TRP A 304 8.06 -11.83 12.77
N ASN A 305 8.35 -11.58 11.52
CA ASN A 305 7.88 -10.38 10.84
C ASN A 305 6.35 -10.23 10.86
N GLN A 306 5.61 -11.31 10.62
CA GLN A 306 4.15 -11.28 10.63
C GLN A 306 3.58 -11.05 12.03
N VAL A 307 4.19 -11.66 13.06
CA VAL A 307 3.77 -11.49 14.46
C VAL A 307 4.00 -10.06 14.94
N VAL A 308 5.20 -9.53 14.69
CA VAL A 308 5.56 -8.16 15.11
C VAL A 308 4.72 -7.13 14.36
N LYS A 309 4.49 -7.30 13.05
CA LYS A 309 3.58 -6.44 12.28
C LYS A 309 2.17 -6.41 12.89
N ALA A 310 1.61 -7.59 13.19
CA ALA A 310 0.28 -7.68 13.79
C ALA A 310 0.21 -6.94 15.12
N MET A 311 1.24 -7.07 15.97
CA MET A 311 1.32 -6.34 17.24
C MET A 311 1.43 -4.82 17.04
N VAL A 312 2.29 -4.37 16.13
CA VAL A 312 2.45 -2.94 15.83
C VAL A 312 1.14 -2.35 15.30
N VAL A 313 0.49 -3.05 14.36
CA VAL A 313 -0.81 -2.63 13.82
C VAL A 313 -1.86 -2.56 14.92
N LEU A 314 -1.93 -3.56 15.80
CA LEU A 314 -2.86 -3.56 16.93
C LEU A 314 -2.64 -2.33 17.83
N VAL A 315 -1.39 -2.04 18.20
CA VAL A 315 -1.05 -0.88 19.03
C VAL A 315 -1.44 0.43 18.35
N VAL A 316 -1.12 0.59 17.06
CA VAL A 316 -1.45 1.81 16.32
C VAL A 316 -2.97 1.99 16.20
N LEU A 317 -3.72 0.92 15.93
CA LEU A 317 -5.19 0.98 15.87
C LEU A 317 -5.81 1.26 17.23
N MET A 318 -5.26 0.69 18.30
CA MET A 318 -5.70 1.02 19.67
C MET A 318 -5.49 2.49 19.98
N MET A 319 -4.34 3.06 19.62
CA MET A 319 -4.06 4.50 19.80
C MET A 319 -5.03 5.40 19.01
N GLN A 320 -5.53 4.92 17.87
CA GLN A 320 -6.50 5.65 17.05
C GLN A 320 -7.95 5.43 17.49
N SER A 321 -8.22 4.46 18.39
CA SER A 321 -9.57 4.09 18.82
C SER A 321 -10.21 5.17 19.70
N PRO A 322 -11.36 5.75 19.29
CA PRO A 322 -12.10 6.69 20.14
C PRO A 322 -12.64 6.05 21.42
N ALA A 323 -12.85 4.73 21.40
CA ALA A 323 -13.34 3.97 22.56
C ALA A 323 -12.25 3.88 23.65
N LEU A 324 -11.01 3.54 23.27
CA LEU A 324 -9.88 3.47 24.18
C LEU A 324 -9.58 4.85 24.78
N LEU A 325 -9.59 5.88 23.95
CA LEU A 325 -9.38 7.26 24.42
C LEU A 325 -10.44 7.71 25.42
N ARG A 326 -11.71 7.30 25.24
CA ARG A 326 -12.80 7.54 26.19
C ARG A 326 -12.61 6.75 27.48
N TRP A 327 -12.24 5.47 27.39
CA TRP A 327 -12.00 4.59 28.54
C TRP A 327 -10.86 5.11 29.41
N ILE A 328 -9.70 5.46 28.83
CA ILE A 328 -8.56 6.06 29.55
C ILE A 328 -8.99 7.35 30.25
N ARG A 329 -9.81 8.17 29.62
CA ARG A 329 -10.29 9.43 30.18
C ARG A 329 -11.20 9.21 31.39
N GLN A 330 -12.11 8.23 31.34
CA GLN A 330 -13.01 7.89 32.43
C GLN A 330 -12.25 7.40 33.67
N HIS A 331 -11.23 6.58 33.48
CA HIS A 331 -10.46 6.02 34.61
C HIS A 331 -9.45 7.02 35.20
N ARG A 332 -8.98 8.00 34.43
CA ARG A 332 -8.17 9.11 34.99
C ARG A 332 -8.98 10.01 35.91
N VAL A 333 -10.22 10.34 35.54
CA VAL A 333 -11.10 11.15 36.35
C VAL A 333 -11.52 10.44 37.64
N ALA A 334 -11.76 9.11 37.57
CA ALA A 334 -12.09 8.31 38.76
C ALA A 334 -10.91 8.20 39.76
N GLY A 335 -9.66 8.21 39.27
CA GLY A 335 -8.48 8.20 40.17
C GLY A 335 -8.23 9.52 40.90
N GLU A 336 -8.63 10.65 40.33
CA GLU A 336 -8.47 11.97 40.97
C GLU A 336 -9.54 12.24 42.05
N THR A 337 -10.66 11.52 42.03
CA THR A 337 -11.72 11.66 43.05
C THR A 337 -11.50 10.84 44.31
N HIS A 338 -10.51 9.96 44.36
CA HIS A 338 -10.15 9.13 45.53
C HIS A 338 -9.02 9.74 46.37
N HIS A 339 -8.50 10.92 46.03
CA HIS A 339 -7.45 11.63 46.76
C HIS A 339 -7.90 12.99 47.36
N VAL A 340 -9.20 13.18 47.55
CA VAL A 340 -9.75 14.34 48.30
C VAL A 340 -10.47 13.86 49.56
#